data_954528dc95fa289f01cf8d35bc708f45
#
_entry.id   954528dc95fa289f01cf8d35bc708f45
#
_cell.length_a   1.000
_cell.length_b   1.000
_cell.length_c   1.000
_cell.angle_alpha   90.00
_cell.angle_beta   90.00
_cell.angle_gamma   90.00
#
_symmetry.space_group_name_H-M   'P 1'
#
loop_
_entity.id
_entity.type
_entity.pdbx_description
1 polymer ?
#
loop_
_entity_poly.entity_id
_entity_poly.type
_entity_poly.pdbx_seq_one_letter_code
_entity_poly.pdbx_strand_id
1 'polypeptide(L)'
;DQAIETLASIPLSIHCWQGDDVIGFDGATSLSGGILSTGSYPGRARNAEELRSDAAFAFSLIPGKKRFNLHAMYAETGGAKVDRCDLEPSYYEGWIEWAKQQHIGLDFNPTFFSHPLAESGWTLAHADNNIRDFWIRHGKASRRIAQSIADALKDHVVNNLWVPDGYKDMPADRLGPRLRLKESLDAIYSEKLPNDRVLDSVESKLFGIGSEAYVAGSHEFYLGYASQKAIGLCYDMGHFHPTENVADKISSTLLYVPYLILHLSRGLRWDSDHIVIWNDSLTDVCREIVRMHVWDRVHLALDYFDSSVNRISAWINGARSTQRALLYAFLEPLEPMRAAEEQADFGTRLSYIEESGSLPFGAIWHHYCETQNVPYGLGWLEDVKDYEK
;
A
#
# COMPACT_ATOMS: atom_id res chain seq x y z
N ASP A 1 -6.13 25.78 -11.33
CA ASP A 1 -6.95 25.61 -10.11
C ASP A 1 -7.59 24.22 -10.07
N GLN A 2 -8.34 23.78 -11.11
CA GLN A 2 -9.02 22.47 -11.13
C GLN A 2 -8.08 21.28 -10.83
N ALA A 3 -6.90 21.22 -11.43
CA ALA A 3 -5.91 20.16 -11.19
C ALA A 3 -5.47 20.10 -9.71
N ILE A 4 -5.27 21.25 -9.09
CA ILE A 4 -4.89 21.39 -7.68
C ILE A 4 -6.04 20.94 -6.76
N GLU A 5 -7.27 21.36 -7.05
CA GLU A 5 -8.46 20.97 -6.28
C GLU A 5 -8.71 19.46 -6.36
N THR A 6 -8.59 18.89 -7.55
CA THR A 6 -8.74 17.44 -7.74
C THR A 6 -7.64 16.69 -7.01
N LEU A 7 -6.37 17.10 -7.16
CA LEU A 7 -5.24 16.48 -6.44
C LEU A 7 -5.44 16.51 -4.92
N ALA A 8 -5.87 17.66 -4.38
CA ALA A 8 -6.13 17.80 -2.95
C ALA A 8 -7.24 16.88 -2.43
N SER A 9 -8.13 16.42 -3.31
CA SER A 9 -9.23 15.52 -2.97
C SER A 9 -8.85 14.04 -2.96
N ILE A 10 -7.75 13.66 -3.63
CA ILE A 10 -7.30 12.27 -3.74
C ILE A 10 -6.56 11.87 -2.45
N PRO A 11 -7.07 10.90 -1.67
CA PRO A 11 -6.38 10.45 -0.48
C PRO A 11 -5.17 9.59 -0.83
N LEU A 12 -4.08 9.76 -0.08
CA LEU A 12 -2.91 8.90 -0.13
C LEU A 12 -2.77 8.18 1.21
N SER A 13 -2.73 6.86 1.19
CA SER A 13 -2.53 6.03 2.36
C SER A 13 -1.03 5.87 2.63
N ILE A 14 -0.63 6.12 3.88
CA ILE A 14 0.77 6.07 4.33
C ILE A 14 0.89 4.90 5.28
N HIS A 15 1.84 4.01 5.02
CA HIS A 15 2.05 2.79 5.81
C HIS A 15 2.58 3.08 7.23
N CYS A 16 2.21 2.25 8.18
CA CYS A 16 2.59 2.42 9.59
C CYS A 16 3.99 1.89 9.93
N TRP A 17 4.55 0.99 9.12
CA TRP A 17 5.89 0.46 9.36
C TRP A 17 7.00 1.45 9.00
N GLN A 18 8.15 1.30 9.63
CA GLN A 18 9.19 2.30 9.67
C GLN A 18 10.53 1.66 9.30
N GLY A 19 10.91 1.73 8.05
CA GLY A 19 12.19 1.18 7.61
C GLY A 19 12.20 -0.35 7.72
N ASP A 20 12.94 -0.89 8.66
CA ASP A 20 13.05 -2.33 8.93
C ASP A 20 12.07 -2.85 9.98
N ASP A 21 11.15 -2.03 10.47
CA ASP A 21 10.19 -2.44 11.49
C ASP A 21 9.02 -3.25 10.90
N VAL A 22 9.23 -4.53 10.80
CA VAL A 22 8.20 -5.54 10.48
C VAL A 22 7.82 -6.39 11.69
N ILE A 23 8.17 -5.93 12.89
CA ILE A 23 7.89 -6.61 14.15
C ILE A 23 6.59 -6.11 14.79
N GLY A 24 6.30 -4.84 14.67
CA GLY A 24 5.12 -4.22 15.27
C GLY A 24 5.21 -4.12 16.81
N PHE A 25 4.06 -4.18 17.47
CA PHE A 25 3.94 -4.05 18.93
C PHE A 25 3.37 -5.30 19.61
N ASP A 26 3.15 -6.37 18.90
CA ASP A 26 2.57 -7.63 19.42
C ASP A 26 3.61 -8.57 20.07
N GLY A 27 4.85 -8.10 20.20
CA GLY A 27 5.91 -8.82 20.90
C GLY A 27 6.64 -9.87 20.05
N ALA A 28 6.51 -9.83 18.73
CA ALA A 28 7.33 -10.65 17.85
C ALA A 28 8.83 -10.39 18.10
N THR A 29 9.62 -11.46 18.15
CA THR A 29 11.05 -11.39 18.48
C THR A 29 11.97 -11.62 17.30
N SER A 30 11.42 -12.02 16.15
CA SER A 30 12.17 -12.33 14.93
C SER A 30 11.34 -12.04 13.69
N LEU A 31 12.04 -11.77 12.59
CA LEU A 31 11.46 -11.69 11.25
C LEU A 31 11.21 -13.11 10.73
N SER A 32 10.05 -13.36 10.16
CA SER A 32 9.70 -14.65 9.57
C SER A 32 8.72 -14.50 8.41
N GLY A 33 8.39 -15.61 7.75
CA GLY A 33 7.47 -15.60 6.63
C GLY A 33 8.05 -14.95 5.37
N GLY A 34 9.37 -15.06 5.16
CA GLY A 34 10.04 -14.50 3.98
C GLY A 34 10.23 -12.98 4.00
N ILE A 35 9.92 -12.33 5.12
CA ILE A 35 10.18 -10.90 5.31
C ILE A 35 11.59 -10.73 5.90
N LEU A 36 12.50 -10.20 5.08
CA LEU A 36 13.84 -9.81 5.51
C LEU A 36 14.11 -8.40 5.03
N SER A 37 14.39 -7.51 5.96
CA SER A 37 14.89 -6.18 5.64
C SER A 37 16.33 -6.04 6.10
N THR A 38 17.10 -5.22 5.40
CA THR A 38 18.53 -5.02 5.64
C THR A 38 18.80 -3.58 6.03
N GLY A 39 19.73 -3.39 6.95
CA GLY A 39 20.02 -2.09 7.54
C GLY A 39 19.01 -1.73 8.63
N SER A 40 19.28 -0.68 9.34
CA SER A 40 18.44 -0.19 10.42
C SER A 40 18.69 1.29 10.64
N TYR A 41 17.68 2.12 10.39
CA TYR A 41 17.77 3.53 10.77
C TYR A 41 17.35 3.67 12.24
N PRO A 42 18.13 4.28 13.12
CA PRO A 42 17.80 4.42 14.52
C PRO A 42 16.59 5.32 14.76
N GLY A 43 15.96 5.17 15.93
CA GLY A 43 14.89 6.04 16.38
C GLY A 43 13.48 5.61 15.96
N ARG A 44 13.25 4.33 15.65
CA ARG A 44 11.89 3.83 15.40
C ARG A 44 11.00 3.99 16.64
N ALA A 45 9.71 4.18 16.42
CA ALA A 45 8.72 4.18 17.49
C ALA A 45 8.62 2.81 18.16
N ARG A 46 8.50 2.80 19.47
CA ARG A 46 8.47 1.58 20.31
C ARG A 46 7.06 1.21 20.77
N ASN A 47 6.12 2.11 20.58
CA ASN A 47 4.72 1.96 20.96
C ASN A 47 3.84 2.84 20.06
N ALA A 48 2.53 2.65 20.18
CA ALA A 48 1.56 3.35 19.34
C ALA A 48 1.55 4.87 19.53
N GLU A 49 1.83 5.36 20.73
CA GLU A 49 1.86 6.81 21.00
C GLU A 49 3.04 7.48 20.27
N GLU A 50 4.24 6.89 20.34
CA GLU A 50 5.40 7.38 19.60
C GLU A 50 5.15 7.34 18.08
N LEU A 51 4.56 6.25 17.56
CA LEU A 51 4.25 6.12 16.14
C LEU A 51 3.20 7.12 15.68
N ARG A 52 2.16 7.35 16.48
CA ARG A 52 1.16 8.40 16.21
C ARG A 52 1.79 9.80 16.18
N SER A 53 2.72 10.07 17.08
CA SER A 53 3.44 11.34 17.11
C SER A 53 4.31 11.54 15.84
N ASP A 54 5.06 10.53 15.46
CA ASP A 54 5.88 10.53 14.24
C ASP A 54 5.01 10.73 12.98
N ALA A 55 3.90 9.99 12.90
CA ALA A 55 2.98 10.09 11.77
C ALA A 55 2.30 11.47 11.72
N ALA A 56 1.83 12.00 12.85
CA ALA A 56 1.23 13.33 12.92
C ALA A 56 2.21 14.42 12.48
N PHE A 57 3.48 14.31 12.91
CA PHE A 57 4.53 15.23 12.47
C PHE A 57 4.76 15.15 10.96
N ALA A 58 4.93 13.93 10.40
CA ALA A 58 5.09 13.76 8.96
C ALA A 58 3.89 14.31 8.18
N PHE A 59 2.67 14.08 8.67
CA PHE A 59 1.43 14.53 8.02
C PHE A 59 1.30 16.06 8.00
N SER A 60 1.86 16.76 8.98
CA SER A 60 1.91 18.23 8.98
C SER A 60 2.78 18.80 7.84
N LEU A 61 3.64 17.97 7.26
CA LEU A 61 4.58 18.34 6.18
C LEU A 61 4.19 17.77 4.80
N ILE A 62 3.09 17.01 4.72
CA ILE A 62 2.58 16.41 3.48
C ILE A 62 1.28 17.10 3.07
N PRO A 63 1.15 17.65 1.85
CA PRO A 63 -0.09 18.27 1.41
C PRO A 63 -1.21 17.26 1.13
N GLY A 64 -2.45 17.74 1.00
CA GLY A 64 -3.61 16.96 0.56
C GLY A 64 -4.18 16.02 1.61
N LYS A 65 -5.15 15.20 1.19
CA LYS A 65 -5.80 14.19 2.04
C LYS A 65 -4.89 13.01 2.31
N LYS A 66 -4.92 12.53 3.54
CA LYS A 66 -4.10 11.41 4.00
C LYS A 66 -4.96 10.33 4.63
N ARG A 67 -4.48 9.11 4.55
CA ARG A 67 -4.94 7.94 5.29
C ARG A 67 -3.73 7.30 5.96
N PHE A 68 -3.94 6.52 6.99
CA PHE A 68 -2.86 5.76 7.63
C PHE A 68 -3.16 4.27 7.53
N ASN A 69 -2.21 3.52 6.99
CA ASN A 69 -2.38 2.10 6.73
C ASN A 69 -1.79 1.29 7.87
N LEU A 70 -2.66 0.69 8.69
CA LEU A 70 -2.28 -0.11 9.84
C LEU A 70 -2.07 -1.58 9.45
N HIS A 71 -1.20 -2.24 10.21
CA HIS A 71 -1.09 -3.70 10.25
C HIS A 71 -1.59 -4.26 11.59
N ALA A 72 -2.10 -5.48 11.57
CA ALA A 72 -2.63 -6.15 12.75
C ALA A 72 -1.61 -6.25 13.90
N MET A 73 -0.32 -6.34 13.60
CA MET A 73 0.77 -6.38 14.60
C MET A 73 0.95 -5.09 15.40
N TYR A 74 0.25 -4.00 15.05
CA TYR A 74 0.28 -2.73 15.78
C TYR A 74 -0.90 -2.58 16.76
N ALA A 75 -1.46 -3.68 17.23
CA ALA A 75 -2.50 -3.73 18.25
C ALA A 75 -2.03 -3.15 19.60
N GLU A 76 -2.87 -2.37 20.26
CA GLU A 76 -2.64 -1.83 21.59
C GLU A 76 -3.26 -2.77 22.64
N THR A 77 -2.57 -3.86 22.99
CA THR A 77 -3.09 -4.89 23.92
C THR A 77 -2.91 -4.56 25.40
N GLY A 78 -2.35 -3.40 25.74
CA GLY A 78 -2.09 -3.01 27.12
C GLY A 78 -1.08 -3.93 27.85
N GLY A 79 -0.22 -4.60 27.10
CA GLY A 79 0.75 -5.57 27.61
C GLY A 79 0.19 -6.98 27.80
N ALA A 80 -1.06 -7.23 27.45
CA ALA A 80 -1.63 -8.57 27.43
C ALA A 80 -1.04 -9.37 26.27
N LYS A 81 -0.78 -10.65 26.49
CA LYS A 81 -0.34 -11.59 25.45
C LYS A 81 -1.58 -12.05 24.67
N VAL A 82 -1.82 -11.45 23.52
CA VAL A 82 -2.92 -11.78 22.62
C VAL A 82 -2.36 -12.32 21.33
N ASP A 83 -2.82 -13.50 20.92
CA ASP A 83 -2.38 -14.09 19.66
C ASP A 83 -3.12 -13.43 18.47
N ARG A 84 -2.52 -13.47 17.30
CA ARG A 84 -3.06 -12.78 16.11
C ARG A 84 -4.46 -13.23 15.70
N CYS A 85 -4.79 -14.49 15.91
CA CYS A 85 -6.12 -15.00 15.62
C CYS A 85 -7.19 -14.55 16.62
N ASP A 86 -6.78 -13.99 17.75
CA ASP A 86 -7.65 -13.56 18.85
C ASP A 86 -7.68 -12.02 19.00
N LEU A 87 -7.16 -11.30 18.01
CA LEU A 87 -7.23 -9.84 17.97
C LEU A 87 -8.68 -9.36 17.82
N GLU A 88 -9.01 -8.30 18.55
CA GLU A 88 -10.35 -7.71 18.58
C GLU A 88 -10.31 -6.21 18.24
N PRO A 89 -11.43 -5.62 17.80
CA PRO A 89 -11.53 -4.19 17.50
C PRO A 89 -11.09 -3.26 18.61
N SER A 90 -11.31 -3.65 19.87
CA SER A 90 -10.95 -2.86 21.06
C SER A 90 -9.45 -2.52 21.14
N TYR A 91 -8.58 -3.34 20.57
CA TYR A 91 -7.14 -3.09 20.53
C TYR A 91 -6.72 -1.99 19.53
N TYR A 92 -7.68 -1.42 18.80
CA TYR A 92 -7.43 -0.37 17.80
C TYR A 92 -8.19 0.93 18.10
N GLU A 93 -8.87 1.01 19.23
CA GLU A 93 -9.62 2.22 19.62
C GLU A 93 -8.72 3.46 19.70
N GLY A 94 -7.50 3.32 20.22
CA GLY A 94 -6.53 4.41 20.26
C GLY A 94 -6.16 4.95 18.88
N TRP A 95 -6.06 4.08 17.89
CA TRP A 95 -5.83 4.46 16.50
C TRP A 95 -7.03 5.16 15.88
N ILE A 96 -8.25 4.70 16.18
CA ILE A 96 -9.50 5.30 15.70
C ILE A 96 -9.67 6.72 16.26
N GLU A 97 -9.46 6.90 17.57
CA GLU A 97 -9.58 8.21 18.19
C GLU A 97 -8.51 9.20 17.68
N TRP A 98 -7.28 8.73 17.49
CA TRP A 98 -6.24 9.54 16.89
C TRP A 98 -6.58 9.94 15.44
N ALA A 99 -7.10 9.01 14.64
CA ALA A 99 -7.49 9.30 13.26
C ALA A 99 -8.61 10.35 13.18
N LYS A 100 -9.59 10.28 14.09
CA LYS A 100 -10.62 11.33 14.23
C LYS A 100 -10.02 12.69 14.54
N GLN A 101 -9.07 12.75 15.49
CA GLN A 101 -8.38 13.99 15.87
C GLN A 101 -7.55 14.57 14.71
N GLN A 102 -6.92 13.71 13.92
CA GLN A 102 -6.12 14.10 12.76
C GLN A 102 -6.98 14.36 11.50
N HIS A 103 -8.27 14.05 11.53
CA HIS A 103 -9.18 14.13 10.39
C HIS A 103 -8.70 13.30 9.17
N ILE A 104 -8.20 12.09 9.43
CA ILE A 104 -7.70 11.15 8.41
C ILE A 104 -8.51 9.86 8.39
N GLY A 105 -8.44 9.14 7.26
CA GLY A 105 -8.91 7.76 7.17
C GLY A 105 -7.89 6.75 7.72
N LEU A 106 -8.33 5.55 7.98
CA LEU A 106 -7.47 4.40 8.26
C LEU A 106 -7.71 3.31 7.21
N ASP A 107 -6.65 2.57 6.89
CA ASP A 107 -6.70 1.30 6.20
C ASP A 107 -6.11 0.22 7.11
N PHE A 108 -6.35 -1.05 6.83
CA PHE A 108 -5.98 -2.12 7.75
C PHE A 108 -5.56 -3.38 7.02
N ASN A 109 -4.42 -3.97 7.41
CA ASN A 109 -3.92 -5.21 6.81
C ASN A 109 -3.78 -6.31 7.87
N PRO A 110 -4.19 -7.55 7.57
CA PRO A 110 -3.78 -8.70 8.35
C PRO A 110 -2.26 -8.91 8.24
N THR A 111 -1.65 -9.47 9.29
CA THR A 111 -0.19 -9.72 9.32
C THR A 111 0.08 -11.22 9.33
N PHE A 112 0.49 -11.75 8.18
CA PHE A 112 0.77 -13.18 7.97
C PHE A 112 2.26 -13.52 8.05
N PHE A 113 3.05 -12.72 8.74
CA PHE A 113 4.51 -12.88 8.90
C PHE A 113 4.96 -12.50 10.31
N SER A 114 6.24 -12.66 10.61
CA SER A 114 6.84 -12.36 11.93
C SER A 114 6.07 -13.00 13.09
N HIS A 115 5.84 -14.31 12.95
CA HIS A 115 5.11 -15.14 13.92
C HIS A 115 5.63 -16.58 13.86
N PRO A 116 5.70 -17.32 14.99
CA PRO A 116 6.20 -18.70 15.00
C PRO A 116 5.50 -19.62 13.98
N LEU A 117 4.20 -19.48 13.77
CA LEU A 117 3.45 -20.27 12.79
C LEU A 117 3.68 -19.85 11.33
N ALA A 118 4.50 -18.83 11.08
CA ALA A 118 4.93 -18.40 9.74
C ALA A 118 6.43 -18.70 9.47
N GLU A 119 7.16 -19.28 10.40
CA GLU A 119 8.60 -19.56 10.26
C GLU A 119 8.94 -20.48 9.09
N SER A 120 8.03 -21.38 8.74
CA SER A 120 8.17 -22.25 7.57
C SER A 120 8.07 -21.52 6.22
N GLY A 121 7.69 -20.23 6.20
CA GLY A 121 7.34 -19.48 5.00
C GLY A 121 5.93 -19.79 4.46
N TRP A 122 5.10 -20.49 5.25
CA TRP A 122 3.76 -20.93 4.86
C TRP A 122 2.73 -20.53 5.89
N THR A 123 1.59 -20.02 5.42
CA THR A 123 0.45 -19.57 6.22
C THR A 123 -0.86 -20.15 5.70
N LEU A 124 -1.58 -19.42 4.86
CA LEU A 124 -2.88 -19.83 4.30
C LEU A 124 -2.79 -21.00 3.33
N ALA A 125 -1.61 -21.29 2.77
CA ALA A 125 -1.36 -22.46 1.93
C ALA A 125 -0.62 -23.59 2.66
N HIS A 126 -0.41 -23.48 3.98
CA HIS A 126 0.29 -24.49 4.78
C HIS A 126 -0.37 -25.86 4.68
N ALA A 127 0.44 -26.95 4.70
CA ALA A 127 -0.08 -28.32 4.61
C ALA A 127 -0.87 -28.74 5.85
N ASP A 128 -0.48 -28.27 7.04
CA ASP A 128 -1.17 -28.53 8.30
C ASP A 128 -2.44 -27.67 8.42
N ASN A 129 -3.59 -28.32 8.59
CA ASN A 129 -4.89 -27.69 8.76
C ASN A 129 -4.95 -26.77 9.98
N ASN A 130 -4.31 -27.15 11.11
CA ASN A 130 -4.35 -26.34 12.33
C ASN A 130 -3.67 -24.98 12.13
N ILE A 131 -2.57 -24.96 11.36
CA ILE A 131 -1.87 -23.73 11.02
C ILE A 131 -2.73 -22.88 10.07
N ARG A 132 -3.36 -23.51 9.06
CA ARG A 132 -4.30 -22.77 8.19
C ARG A 132 -5.49 -22.21 8.96
N ASP A 133 -6.09 -22.99 9.85
CA ASP A 133 -7.23 -22.55 10.66
C ASP A 133 -6.89 -21.36 11.56
N PHE A 134 -5.69 -21.33 12.13
CA PHE A 134 -5.17 -20.18 12.87
C PHE A 134 -5.15 -18.93 11.97
N TRP A 135 -4.57 -19.04 10.79
CA TRP A 135 -4.44 -17.92 9.86
C TRP A 135 -5.79 -17.51 9.23
N ILE A 136 -6.69 -18.45 8.98
CA ILE A 136 -8.06 -18.14 8.55
C ILE A 136 -8.80 -17.32 9.62
N ARG A 137 -8.68 -17.70 10.90
CA ARG A 137 -9.26 -16.93 12.02
C ARG A 137 -8.65 -15.53 12.09
N HIS A 138 -7.33 -15.40 11.90
CA HIS A 138 -6.67 -14.09 11.83
C HIS A 138 -7.23 -13.23 10.69
N GLY A 139 -7.37 -13.77 9.48
CA GLY A 139 -7.96 -13.06 8.36
C GLY A 139 -9.39 -12.58 8.62
N LYS A 140 -10.22 -13.42 9.25
CA LYS A 140 -11.58 -13.05 9.67
C LYS A 140 -11.58 -11.98 10.75
N ALA A 141 -10.72 -12.08 11.75
CA ALA A 141 -10.56 -11.08 12.80
C ALA A 141 -10.18 -9.71 12.20
N SER A 142 -9.24 -9.70 11.27
CA SER A 142 -8.80 -8.49 10.56
C SER A 142 -9.94 -7.80 9.81
N ARG A 143 -10.79 -8.55 9.14
CA ARG A 143 -11.98 -7.99 8.45
C ARG A 143 -12.98 -7.37 9.44
N ARG A 144 -13.19 -7.98 10.61
CA ARG A 144 -14.05 -7.41 11.66
C ARG A 144 -13.46 -6.15 12.28
N ILE A 145 -12.14 -6.10 12.45
CA ILE A 145 -11.43 -4.89 12.89
C ILE A 145 -11.58 -3.79 11.84
N ALA A 146 -11.33 -4.08 10.57
CA ALA A 146 -11.54 -3.13 9.47
C ALA A 146 -12.99 -2.60 9.43
N GLN A 147 -13.99 -3.47 9.65
CA GLN A 147 -15.38 -3.07 9.75
C GLN A 147 -15.64 -2.11 10.92
N SER A 148 -15.08 -2.40 12.09
CA SER A 148 -15.20 -1.52 13.26
C SER A 148 -14.59 -0.14 13.01
N ILE A 149 -13.43 -0.09 12.38
CA ILE A 149 -12.77 1.16 11.97
C ILE A 149 -13.67 1.93 10.99
N ALA A 150 -14.18 1.26 9.95
CA ALA A 150 -15.04 1.85 8.94
C ALA A 150 -16.31 2.47 9.55
N ASP A 151 -16.94 1.77 10.49
CA ASP A 151 -18.15 2.24 11.17
C ASP A 151 -17.86 3.43 12.09
N ALA A 152 -16.73 3.41 12.81
CA ALA A 152 -16.34 4.46 13.73
C ALA A 152 -15.93 5.76 13.02
N LEU A 153 -15.28 5.66 11.86
CA LEU A 153 -14.84 6.80 11.05
C LEU A 153 -15.89 7.23 10.01
N LYS A 154 -16.91 6.40 9.75
CA LYS A 154 -17.92 6.57 8.70
C LYS A 154 -17.29 6.73 7.31
N ASP A 155 -16.20 6.01 7.09
CA ASP A 155 -15.41 6.03 5.87
C ASP A 155 -15.16 4.57 5.41
N HIS A 156 -14.67 4.41 4.17
CA HIS A 156 -14.21 3.10 3.73
C HIS A 156 -12.87 2.73 4.38
N VAL A 157 -12.59 1.44 4.45
CA VAL A 157 -11.31 0.88 4.92
C VAL A 157 -10.86 -0.17 3.92
N VAL A 158 -9.70 0.02 3.32
CA VAL A 158 -9.05 -1.03 2.54
C VAL A 158 -8.53 -2.09 3.50
N ASN A 159 -8.90 -3.37 3.25
CA ASN A 159 -8.36 -4.53 3.96
C ASN A 159 -7.57 -5.37 2.96
N ASN A 160 -6.27 -5.13 2.87
CA ASN A 160 -5.41 -5.76 1.88
C ASN A 160 -4.70 -6.98 2.46
N LEU A 161 -4.86 -8.12 1.80
CA LEU A 161 -4.32 -9.42 2.23
C LEU A 161 -3.12 -9.83 1.38
N TRP A 162 -1.95 -9.90 2.02
CA TRP A 162 -0.72 -10.43 1.45
C TRP A 162 -0.21 -11.61 2.29
N VAL A 163 0.32 -12.65 1.65
CA VAL A 163 0.91 -13.82 2.31
C VAL A 163 2.30 -14.14 1.76
N PRO A 164 3.23 -14.65 2.59
CA PRO A 164 4.59 -14.97 2.16
C PRO A 164 4.70 -16.30 1.40
N ASP A 165 3.66 -17.09 1.35
CA ASP A 165 3.60 -18.50 1.00
C ASP A 165 4.32 -18.86 -0.31
N GLY A 166 5.43 -19.57 -0.20
CA GLY A 166 6.26 -19.95 -1.34
C GLY A 166 7.38 -20.95 -1.01
N TYR A 167 8.11 -21.35 -2.03
CA TYR A 167 9.27 -22.23 -1.93
C TYR A 167 10.55 -21.56 -2.43
N LYS A 168 11.63 -21.78 -1.69
CA LYS A 168 12.98 -21.40 -2.12
C LYS A 168 13.39 -22.19 -3.36
N ASP A 169 13.11 -23.50 -3.36
CA ASP A 169 13.47 -24.42 -4.42
C ASP A 169 12.26 -24.88 -5.23
N MET A 170 12.50 -25.56 -6.33
CA MET A 170 11.46 -25.95 -7.28
C MET A 170 10.53 -27.01 -6.68
N PRO A 171 9.22 -26.76 -6.53
CA PRO A 171 8.30 -27.72 -5.94
C PRO A 171 7.93 -28.81 -6.94
N ALA A 172 7.68 -30.01 -6.43
CA ALA A 172 7.08 -31.09 -7.21
C ALA A 172 5.58 -30.86 -7.46
N ASP A 173 4.91 -30.19 -6.53
CA ASP A 173 3.48 -29.85 -6.61
C ASP A 173 3.26 -28.34 -6.50
N ARG A 174 2.85 -27.72 -7.58
CA ARG A 174 2.46 -26.30 -7.61
C ARG A 174 0.97 -26.09 -7.41
N LEU A 175 0.15 -27.10 -7.65
CA LEU A 175 -1.30 -26.99 -7.57
C LEU A 175 -1.81 -27.10 -6.13
N GLY A 176 -1.30 -28.05 -5.35
CA GLY A 176 -1.78 -28.29 -3.99
C GLY A 176 -1.74 -27.07 -3.08
N PRO A 177 -0.62 -26.32 -2.98
CA PRO A 177 -0.59 -25.08 -2.20
C PRO A 177 -1.59 -24.02 -2.70
N ARG A 178 -1.79 -23.90 -4.01
CA ARG A 178 -2.78 -22.95 -4.57
C ARG A 178 -4.22 -23.34 -4.24
N LEU A 179 -4.54 -24.63 -4.26
CA LEU A 179 -5.85 -25.12 -3.81
C LEU A 179 -6.09 -24.78 -2.34
N ARG A 180 -5.11 -25.04 -1.47
CA ARG A 180 -5.21 -24.71 -0.04
C ARG A 180 -5.33 -23.21 0.20
N LEU A 181 -4.56 -22.38 -0.53
CA LEU A 181 -4.68 -20.92 -0.47
C LEU A 181 -6.09 -20.47 -0.87
N LYS A 182 -6.61 -21.01 -1.98
CA LYS A 182 -7.96 -20.69 -2.45
C LYS A 182 -9.03 -21.07 -1.42
N GLU A 183 -8.94 -22.25 -0.84
CA GLU A 183 -9.86 -22.72 0.22
C GLU A 183 -9.83 -21.82 1.45
N SER A 184 -8.62 -21.41 1.87
CA SER A 184 -8.42 -20.51 3.01
C SER A 184 -9.00 -19.12 2.75
N LEU A 185 -8.78 -18.57 1.56
CA LEU A 185 -9.37 -17.30 1.15
C LEU A 185 -10.89 -17.38 1.06
N ASP A 186 -11.42 -18.47 0.49
CA ASP A 186 -12.86 -18.71 0.45
C ASP A 186 -13.48 -18.75 1.86
N ALA A 187 -12.77 -19.37 2.83
CA ALA A 187 -13.20 -19.39 4.22
C ALA A 187 -13.16 -18.00 4.87
N ILE A 188 -12.14 -17.17 4.60
CA ILE A 188 -12.04 -15.79 5.11
C ILE A 188 -13.18 -14.93 4.54
N TYR A 189 -13.36 -14.93 3.24
CA TYR A 189 -14.35 -14.08 2.55
C TYR A 189 -15.80 -14.62 2.57
N SER A 190 -16.02 -15.83 3.10
CA SER A 190 -17.38 -16.35 3.33
C SER A 190 -18.14 -15.59 4.41
N GLU A 191 -17.46 -14.96 5.34
CA GLU A 191 -18.07 -14.14 6.39
C GLU A 191 -18.56 -12.82 5.78
N LYS A 192 -19.89 -12.62 5.80
CA LYS A 192 -20.49 -11.38 5.32
C LYS A 192 -20.35 -10.30 6.37
N LEU A 193 -19.84 -9.16 5.96
CA LEU A 193 -19.78 -7.97 6.78
C LEU A 193 -21.11 -7.20 6.74
N PRO A 194 -21.43 -6.39 7.77
CA PRO A 194 -22.73 -5.69 7.87
C PRO A 194 -22.99 -4.66 6.76
N ASN A 195 -21.94 -4.12 6.15
CA ASN A 195 -22.02 -3.15 5.07
C ASN A 195 -20.82 -3.29 4.12
N ASP A 196 -20.79 -2.49 3.08
CA ASP A 196 -19.83 -2.51 1.97
C ASP A 196 -18.66 -1.51 2.15
N ARG A 197 -18.42 -1.02 3.37
CA ARG A 197 -17.34 -0.06 3.63
C ARG A 197 -15.96 -0.70 3.73
N VAL A 198 -15.87 -2.00 3.98
CA VAL A 198 -14.59 -2.71 3.93
C VAL A 198 -14.32 -3.11 2.48
N LEU A 199 -13.25 -2.55 1.95
CA LEU A 199 -12.76 -2.84 0.61
C LEU A 199 -11.72 -3.96 0.70
N ASP A 200 -12.19 -5.19 0.64
CA ASP A 200 -11.31 -6.37 0.66
C ASP A 200 -10.48 -6.44 -0.63
N SER A 201 -9.18 -6.70 -0.49
CA SER A 201 -8.27 -6.92 -1.61
C SER A 201 -7.26 -8.01 -1.33
N VAL A 202 -6.67 -8.52 -2.38
CA VAL A 202 -5.59 -9.51 -2.33
C VAL A 202 -4.39 -9.01 -3.11
N GLU A 203 -3.20 -9.31 -2.61
CA GLU A 203 -1.95 -8.83 -3.16
C GLU A 203 -1.04 -9.97 -3.54
N SER A 204 -0.48 -9.92 -4.74
CA SER A 204 0.47 -10.91 -5.22
C SER A 204 1.85 -10.68 -4.60
N LYS A 205 2.53 -11.82 -4.32
CA LYS A 205 3.97 -11.83 -4.03
C LYS A 205 4.74 -12.15 -5.30
N LEU A 206 5.81 -11.39 -5.55
CA LEU A 206 6.85 -11.80 -6.49
C LEU A 206 7.80 -12.79 -5.79
N PHE A 207 8.64 -13.49 -6.54
CA PHE A 207 9.73 -14.26 -5.95
C PHE A 207 10.65 -13.34 -5.12
N GLY A 208 11.15 -13.86 -4.02
CA GLY A 208 12.03 -13.14 -3.10
C GLY A 208 12.79 -14.10 -2.21
N ILE A 209 13.47 -13.59 -1.18
CA ILE A 209 14.23 -14.44 -0.24
C ILE A 209 13.29 -15.46 0.42
N GLY A 210 13.62 -16.75 0.30
CA GLY A 210 12.82 -17.85 0.82
C GLY A 210 11.72 -18.36 -0.13
N SER A 211 11.48 -17.68 -1.25
CA SER A 211 10.47 -18.03 -2.26
C SER A 211 10.97 -17.76 -3.68
N GLU A 212 12.23 -18.09 -3.95
CA GLU A 212 12.91 -17.78 -5.21
C GLU A 212 12.34 -18.55 -6.40
N ALA A 213 11.84 -19.77 -6.20
CA ALA A 213 11.38 -20.63 -7.28
C ALA A 213 9.85 -20.72 -7.43
N TYR A 214 9.08 -20.38 -6.39
CA TYR A 214 7.64 -20.53 -6.39
C TYR A 214 6.96 -19.68 -5.33
N VAL A 215 5.89 -19.01 -5.70
CA VAL A 215 4.93 -18.36 -4.81
C VAL A 215 3.54 -18.92 -5.06
N ALA A 216 2.78 -19.24 -3.99
CA ALA A 216 1.42 -19.73 -4.11
C ALA A 216 0.49 -18.62 -4.63
N GLY A 217 0.58 -17.44 -4.04
CA GLY A 217 -0.17 -16.24 -4.41
C GLY A 217 0.52 -15.44 -5.52
N SER A 218 0.63 -16.00 -6.71
CA SER A 218 1.14 -15.29 -7.89
C SER A 218 0.12 -14.27 -8.41
N HIS A 219 0.58 -13.38 -9.28
CA HIS A 219 -0.28 -12.37 -9.89
C HIS A 219 -1.48 -13.01 -10.61
N GLU A 220 -1.25 -14.04 -11.42
CA GLU A 220 -2.30 -14.72 -12.18
C GLU A 220 -3.32 -15.40 -11.27
N PHE A 221 -2.86 -15.97 -10.13
CA PHE A 221 -3.73 -16.58 -9.15
C PHE A 221 -4.68 -15.53 -8.56
N TYR A 222 -4.16 -14.41 -8.10
CA TYR A 222 -4.97 -13.38 -7.45
C TYR A 222 -5.83 -12.58 -8.44
N LEU A 223 -5.37 -12.34 -9.68
CA LEU A 223 -6.21 -11.72 -10.70
C LEU A 223 -7.46 -12.59 -10.99
N GLY A 224 -7.26 -13.91 -11.15
CA GLY A 224 -8.37 -14.84 -11.32
C GLY A 224 -9.29 -14.89 -10.09
N TYR A 225 -8.71 -14.90 -8.89
CA TYR A 225 -9.47 -14.95 -7.65
C TYR A 225 -10.28 -13.65 -7.41
N ALA A 226 -9.65 -12.50 -7.51
CA ALA A 226 -10.28 -11.20 -7.28
C ALA A 226 -11.43 -10.95 -8.28
N SER A 227 -11.20 -11.27 -9.56
CA SER A 227 -12.25 -11.21 -10.59
C SER A 227 -13.44 -12.10 -10.28
N GLN A 228 -13.20 -13.34 -9.86
CA GLN A 228 -14.27 -14.30 -9.51
C GLN A 228 -15.07 -13.86 -8.28
N LYS A 229 -14.41 -13.23 -7.30
CA LYS A 229 -15.01 -12.82 -6.02
C LYS A 229 -15.56 -11.40 -6.03
N ALA A 230 -15.31 -10.64 -7.09
CA ALA A 230 -15.63 -9.22 -7.19
C ALA A 230 -15.07 -8.39 -6.01
N ILE A 231 -13.81 -8.67 -5.64
CA ILE A 231 -13.02 -7.91 -4.65
C ILE A 231 -11.90 -7.14 -5.35
N GLY A 232 -11.20 -6.27 -4.61
CA GLY A 232 -10.05 -5.53 -5.12
C GLY A 232 -8.83 -6.41 -5.38
N LEU A 233 -7.96 -5.92 -6.25
CA LEU A 233 -6.64 -6.46 -6.47
C LEU A 233 -5.61 -5.39 -6.13
N CYS A 234 -4.59 -5.75 -5.35
CA CYS A 234 -3.48 -4.85 -5.06
C CYS A 234 -2.32 -5.13 -6.01
N TYR A 235 -1.83 -4.06 -6.63
CA TYR A 235 -0.58 -4.04 -7.36
C TYR A 235 0.46 -3.28 -6.56
N ASP A 236 1.47 -3.99 -6.07
CA ASP A 236 2.70 -3.37 -5.58
C ASP A 236 3.67 -3.19 -6.76
N MET A 237 4.17 -1.97 -6.94
CA MET A 237 5.10 -1.67 -8.03
C MET A 237 6.43 -2.41 -7.90
N GLY A 238 6.81 -2.80 -6.67
CA GLY A 238 8.00 -3.62 -6.38
C GLY A 238 7.81 -5.11 -6.64
N HIS A 239 6.56 -5.60 -6.78
CA HIS A 239 6.23 -7.01 -6.94
C HIS A 239 6.16 -7.48 -8.41
N PHE A 240 6.67 -6.69 -9.35
CA PHE A 240 6.75 -7.04 -10.76
C PHE A 240 8.19 -7.03 -11.23
N HIS A 241 8.46 -7.78 -12.31
CA HIS A 241 9.78 -7.75 -12.91
C HIS A 241 10.13 -6.32 -13.36
N PRO A 242 11.39 -5.86 -13.18
CA PRO A 242 11.78 -4.47 -13.47
C PRO A 242 11.53 -4.01 -14.91
N THR A 243 11.30 -4.94 -15.84
CA THR A 243 10.94 -4.63 -17.24
C THR A 243 9.43 -4.55 -17.48
N GLU A 244 8.61 -4.86 -16.49
CA GLU A 244 7.16 -4.73 -16.59
C GLU A 244 6.71 -3.31 -16.20
N ASN A 245 5.76 -2.77 -16.95
CA ASN A 245 5.13 -1.50 -16.64
C ASN A 245 3.79 -1.76 -15.93
N VAL A 246 3.70 -1.38 -14.66
CA VAL A 246 2.47 -1.54 -13.87
C VAL A 246 1.33 -0.70 -14.41
N ALA A 247 1.61 0.46 -15.01
CA ALA A 247 0.61 1.33 -15.63
C ALA A 247 -0.22 0.59 -16.68
N ASP A 248 0.43 -0.24 -17.51
CA ASP A 248 -0.24 -1.02 -18.56
C ASP A 248 -1.25 -2.06 -18.03
N LYS A 249 -1.14 -2.42 -16.74
CA LYS A 249 -2.03 -3.38 -16.08
C LYS A 249 -3.32 -2.76 -15.56
N ILE A 250 -3.35 -1.45 -15.31
CA ILE A 250 -4.45 -0.77 -14.60
C ILE A 250 -5.74 -0.84 -15.42
N SER A 251 -5.70 -0.36 -16.67
CA SER A 251 -6.89 -0.32 -17.53
C SER A 251 -7.46 -1.70 -17.80
N SER A 252 -6.59 -2.67 -18.10
CA SER A 252 -7.01 -4.05 -18.37
C SER A 252 -7.68 -4.71 -17.16
N THR A 253 -7.15 -4.50 -15.98
CA THR A 253 -7.65 -5.11 -14.74
C THR A 253 -8.96 -4.49 -14.27
N LEU A 254 -9.12 -3.18 -14.38
CA LEU A 254 -10.36 -2.47 -14.00
C LEU A 254 -11.59 -2.85 -14.84
N LEU A 255 -11.41 -3.61 -15.92
CA LEU A 255 -12.50 -4.24 -16.65
C LEU A 255 -13.08 -5.45 -15.89
N TYR A 256 -12.34 -6.07 -14.99
CA TYR A 256 -12.69 -7.34 -14.34
C TYR A 256 -12.82 -7.27 -12.82
N VAL A 257 -12.21 -6.24 -12.19
CA VAL A 257 -12.30 -6.01 -10.73
C VAL A 257 -12.94 -4.67 -10.43
N PRO A 258 -13.63 -4.52 -9.29
CA PRO A 258 -14.35 -3.29 -8.97
C PRO A 258 -13.41 -2.11 -8.70
N TYR A 259 -12.26 -2.34 -8.11
CA TYR A 259 -11.25 -1.33 -7.75
C TYR A 259 -9.86 -1.95 -7.65
N LEU A 260 -8.85 -1.11 -7.71
CA LEU A 260 -7.45 -1.45 -7.48
C LEU A 260 -6.91 -0.74 -6.25
N ILE A 261 -6.00 -1.41 -5.57
CA ILE A 261 -5.08 -0.79 -4.64
C ILE A 261 -3.72 -0.72 -5.35
N LEU A 262 -3.05 0.41 -5.28
CA LEU A 262 -1.69 0.55 -5.78
C LEU A 262 -0.76 0.81 -4.59
N HIS A 263 0.10 -0.14 -4.31
CA HIS A 263 1.23 0.02 -3.43
C HIS A 263 2.38 0.65 -4.21
N LEU A 264 2.65 1.90 -3.88
CA LEU A 264 3.66 2.71 -4.53
C LEU A 264 5.00 2.48 -3.84
N SER A 265 5.80 1.67 -4.49
CA SER A 265 7.15 1.33 -4.10
C SER A 265 8.09 1.40 -5.29
N ARG A 266 9.36 1.17 -5.09
CA ARG A 266 10.35 1.13 -6.17
C ARG A 266 11.15 -0.15 -6.08
N GLY A 267 10.82 -1.12 -6.90
CA GLY A 267 11.64 -2.30 -7.14
C GLY A 267 12.91 -1.91 -7.91
N LEU A 268 14.06 -2.46 -7.51
CA LEU A 268 15.34 -2.22 -8.21
C LEU A 268 15.70 -3.36 -9.16
N ARG A 269 15.68 -4.60 -8.67
CA ARG A 269 16.02 -5.79 -9.47
C ARG A 269 15.07 -6.94 -9.24
N TRP A 270 14.41 -6.98 -8.10
CA TRP A 270 13.44 -7.97 -7.67
C TRP A 270 12.52 -7.31 -6.65
N ASP A 271 11.73 -8.10 -5.94
CA ASP A 271 10.93 -7.69 -4.77
C ASP A 271 11.85 -7.04 -3.72
N SER A 272 11.95 -5.71 -3.77
CA SER A 272 12.81 -4.92 -2.91
C SER A 272 12.22 -3.52 -2.75
N ASP A 273 11.26 -3.41 -1.88
CA ASP A 273 10.39 -2.24 -1.69
C ASP A 273 11.17 -1.01 -1.18
N HIS A 274 11.77 -0.29 -2.12
CA HIS A 274 12.43 0.98 -1.83
C HIS A 274 11.45 2.14 -1.89
N ILE A 275 11.82 3.25 -1.26
CA ILE A 275 11.07 4.50 -1.30
C ILE A 275 10.77 4.87 -2.76
N VAL A 276 9.50 5.10 -3.04
CA VAL A 276 9.06 5.57 -4.35
C VAL A 276 9.63 6.97 -4.61
N ILE A 277 10.12 7.16 -5.81
CA ILE A 277 10.64 8.44 -6.30
C ILE A 277 9.89 8.85 -7.56
N TRP A 278 9.89 10.13 -7.88
CA TRP A 278 9.32 10.61 -9.13
C TRP A 278 10.22 10.24 -10.31
N ASN A 279 9.86 9.17 -10.96
CA ASN A 279 10.51 8.59 -12.14
C ASN A 279 9.46 8.25 -13.20
N ASP A 280 9.89 7.69 -14.33
CA ASP A 280 9.01 7.34 -15.45
C ASP A 280 7.93 6.34 -15.04
N SER A 281 8.27 5.31 -14.26
CA SER A 281 7.31 4.29 -13.83
C SER A 281 6.17 4.88 -12.99
N LEU A 282 6.48 5.75 -12.03
CA LEU A 282 5.47 6.44 -11.22
C LEU A 282 4.67 7.42 -12.07
N THR A 283 5.33 8.13 -12.97
CA THR A 283 4.67 9.06 -13.89
C THR A 283 3.65 8.35 -14.78
N ASP A 284 4.00 7.20 -15.34
CA ASP A 284 3.11 6.42 -16.19
C ASP A 284 1.90 5.89 -15.43
N VAL A 285 2.10 5.39 -14.21
CA VAL A 285 0.99 4.96 -13.32
C VAL A 285 0.04 6.14 -13.05
N CYS A 286 0.56 7.30 -12.70
CA CYS A 286 -0.26 8.50 -12.45
C CYS A 286 -0.97 8.99 -13.71
N ARG A 287 -0.31 8.94 -14.87
CA ARG A 287 -0.92 9.25 -16.17
C ARG A 287 -2.08 8.33 -16.48
N GLU A 288 -1.92 7.03 -16.28
CA GLU A 288 -2.98 6.07 -16.55
C GLU A 288 -4.22 6.33 -15.69
N ILE A 289 -4.03 6.57 -14.38
CA ILE A 289 -5.11 6.91 -13.45
C ILE A 289 -5.85 8.19 -13.88
N VAL A 290 -5.09 9.23 -14.22
CA VAL A 290 -5.65 10.53 -14.58
C VAL A 290 -6.32 10.50 -15.95
N ARG A 291 -5.68 9.88 -16.96
CA ARG A 291 -6.22 9.78 -18.32
C ARG A 291 -7.51 8.98 -18.40
N MET A 292 -7.68 7.99 -17.52
CA MET A 292 -8.91 7.20 -17.42
C MET A 292 -9.97 7.79 -16.49
N HIS A 293 -9.63 8.83 -15.71
CA HIS A 293 -10.51 9.40 -14.67
C HIS A 293 -10.95 8.35 -13.62
N VAL A 294 -10.03 7.51 -13.15
CA VAL A 294 -10.33 6.37 -12.26
C VAL A 294 -9.78 6.53 -10.84
N TRP A 295 -9.41 7.73 -10.42
CA TRP A 295 -8.89 7.98 -9.05
C TRP A 295 -9.90 7.72 -7.92
N ASP A 296 -11.16 7.50 -8.24
CA ASP A 296 -12.22 7.03 -7.33
C ASP A 296 -12.26 5.51 -7.19
N ARG A 297 -11.63 4.78 -8.14
CA ARG A 297 -11.54 3.32 -8.18
C ARG A 297 -10.11 2.79 -7.94
N VAL A 298 -9.15 3.67 -7.82
CA VAL A 298 -7.73 3.32 -7.60
C VAL A 298 -7.27 3.94 -6.30
N HIS A 299 -7.10 3.10 -5.27
CA HIS A 299 -6.67 3.52 -3.94
C HIS A 299 -5.15 3.52 -3.86
N LEU A 300 -4.57 4.70 -3.69
CA LEU A 300 -3.11 4.88 -3.64
C LEU A 300 -2.60 4.71 -2.21
N ALA A 301 -1.59 3.86 -2.05
CA ALA A 301 -0.91 3.65 -0.78
C ALA A 301 0.61 3.60 -0.99
N LEU A 302 1.36 4.12 -0.03
CA LEU A 302 2.80 3.90 0.03
C LEU A 302 3.06 2.54 0.67
N ASP A 303 4.02 1.80 0.13
CA ASP A 303 4.48 0.54 0.72
C ASP A 303 5.96 0.32 0.43
N TYR A 304 6.82 0.51 1.43
CA TYR A 304 8.25 0.25 1.31
C TYR A 304 8.92 0.07 2.67
N PHE A 305 10.09 -0.58 2.65
CA PHE A 305 10.88 -0.98 3.82
C PHE A 305 12.32 -0.46 3.78
N ASP A 306 12.58 0.66 3.12
CA ASP A 306 13.93 1.20 3.02
C ASP A 306 14.44 1.72 4.37
N SER A 307 15.18 0.88 5.07
CA SER A 307 15.73 1.14 6.39
C SER A 307 17.03 1.94 6.38
N SER A 308 17.52 2.33 5.22
CA SER A 308 18.71 3.19 5.07
C SER A 308 18.39 4.69 5.18
N VAL A 309 17.13 5.05 5.21
CA VAL A 309 16.63 6.43 5.22
C VAL A 309 15.80 6.67 6.48
N ASN A 310 15.91 7.89 7.03
CA ASN A 310 15.01 8.33 8.11
C ASN A 310 13.55 8.08 7.74
N ARG A 311 12.79 7.41 8.62
CA ARG A 311 11.41 6.99 8.36
C ARG A 311 10.45 8.14 8.04
N ILE A 312 10.59 9.29 8.73
CA ILE A 312 9.76 10.47 8.49
C ILE A 312 10.10 11.07 7.12
N SER A 313 11.40 11.21 6.82
CA SER A 313 11.85 11.64 5.50
C SER A 313 11.40 10.69 4.39
N ALA A 314 11.36 9.38 4.66
CA ALA A 314 10.89 8.37 3.72
C ALA A 314 9.41 8.60 3.39
N TRP A 315 8.53 8.76 4.40
CA TRP A 315 7.12 9.05 4.20
C TRP A 315 6.87 10.35 3.43
N ILE A 316 7.58 11.43 3.81
CA ILE A 316 7.43 12.74 3.17
C ILE A 316 7.88 12.68 1.70
N ASN A 317 9.03 12.07 1.42
CA ASN A 317 9.54 11.97 0.05
C ASN A 317 8.63 11.12 -0.84
N GLY A 318 8.19 9.96 -0.38
CA GLY A 318 7.31 9.11 -1.15
C GLY A 318 5.95 9.75 -1.43
N ALA A 319 5.33 10.36 -0.42
CA ALA A 319 4.05 11.06 -0.56
C ALA A 319 4.16 12.24 -1.55
N ARG A 320 5.16 13.09 -1.36
CA ARG A 320 5.35 14.25 -2.25
C ARG A 320 5.77 13.85 -3.67
N SER A 321 6.49 12.75 -3.85
CA SER A 321 6.83 12.23 -5.17
C SER A 321 5.57 11.76 -5.91
N THR A 322 4.70 11.03 -5.23
CA THR A 322 3.40 10.59 -5.76
C THR A 322 2.52 11.78 -6.15
N GLN A 323 2.38 12.74 -5.26
CA GLN A 323 1.55 13.93 -5.52
C GLN A 323 2.09 14.78 -6.65
N ARG A 324 3.43 14.90 -6.80
CA ARG A 324 4.05 15.58 -7.94
C ARG A 324 3.77 14.86 -9.25
N ALA A 325 3.87 13.54 -9.27
CA ALA A 325 3.57 12.75 -10.46
C ALA A 325 2.09 12.85 -10.87
N LEU A 326 1.16 12.83 -9.89
CA LEU A 326 -0.27 13.06 -10.14
C LEU A 326 -0.53 14.47 -10.69
N LEU A 327 0.07 15.49 -10.06
CA LEU A 327 -0.08 16.87 -10.53
C LEU A 327 0.43 17.02 -11.97
N TYR A 328 1.57 16.43 -12.26
CA TYR A 328 2.13 16.43 -13.60
C TYR A 328 1.18 15.80 -14.62
N ALA A 329 0.58 14.66 -14.28
CA ALA A 329 -0.40 13.99 -15.12
C ALA A 329 -1.69 14.85 -15.33
N PHE A 330 -2.16 15.54 -14.30
CA PHE A 330 -3.31 16.46 -14.41
C PHE A 330 -3.04 17.69 -15.29
N LEU A 331 -1.78 18.04 -15.49
CA LEU A 331 -1.40 19.19 -16.31
C LEU A 331 -1.19 18.83 -17.79
N GLU A 332 -1.23 17.55 -18.15
CA GLU A 332 -1.14 17.15 -19.56
C GLU A 332 -2.35 17.63 -20.37
N PRO A 333 -2.13 18.10 -21.61
CA PRO A 333 -3.21 18.53 -22.49
C PRO A 333 -3.93 17.33 -23.13
N LEU A 334 -4.66 16.56 -22.33
CA LEU A 334 -5.21 15.26 -22.70
C LEU A 334 -6.13 15.31 -23.92
N GLU A 335 -7.04 16.28 -24.00
CA GLU A 335 -8.00 16.37 -25.10
C GLU A 335 -7.32 16.64 -26.47
N PRO A 336 -6.37 17.60 -26.60
CA PRO A 336 -5.60 17.72 -27.84
C PRO A 336 -4.78 16.48 -28.20
N MET A 337 -4.25 15.78 -27.18
CA MET A 337 -3.49 14.52 -27.41
C MET A 337 -4.40 13.43 -27.99
N ARG A 338 -5.61 13.26 -27.45
CA ARG A 338 -6.62 12.31 -27.95
C ARG A 338 -7.04 12.64 -29.37
N ALA A 339 -7.32 13.91 -29.63
CA ALA A 339 -7.70 14.36 -30.97
C ALA A 339 -6.62 14.10 -32.03
N ALA A 340 -5.34 14.29 -31.67
CA ALA A 340 -4.22 13.96 -32.55
C ALA A 340 -4.12 12.44 -32.77
N GLU A 341 -4.32 11.65 -31.74
CA GLU A 341 -4.28 10.18 -31.79
C GLU A 341 -5.41 9.62 -32.69
N GLU A 342 -6.64 10.11 -32.56
CA GLU A 342 -7.78 9.73 -33.40
C GLU A 342 -7.53 10.02 -34.88
N GLN A 343 -6.73 11.05 -35.19
CA GLN A 343 -6.34 11.40 -36.55
C GLN A 343 -5.07 10.67 -37.02
N ALA A 344 -4.52 9.76 -36.22
CA ALA A 344 -3.23 9.10 -36.44
C ALA A 344 -2.06 10.10 -36.59
N ASP A 345 -2.19 11.32 -36.05
CA ASP A 345 -1.11 12.30 -35.98
C ASP A 345 -0.27 12.09 -34.71
N PHE A 346 0.51 11.03 -34.71
CA PHE A 346 1.34 10.64 -33.55
C PHE A 346 2.50 11.62 -33.30
N GLY A 347 2.93 12.36 -34.33
CA GLY A 347 3.95 13.41 -34.20
C GLY A 347 3.44 14.56 -33.33
N THR A 348 2.25 15.06 -33.61
CA THR A 348 1.60 16.10 -32.81
C THR A 348 1.33 15.61 -31.38
N ARG A 349 0.80 14.39 -31.23
CA ARG A 349 0.60 13.80 -29.89
C ARG A 349 1.91 13.75 -29.07
N LEU A 350 3.01 13.28 -29.68
CA LEU A 350 4.32 13.23 -29.02
C LEU A 350 4.80 14.62 -28.64
N SER A 351 4.61 15.61 -29.51
CA SER A 351 5.00 17.01 -29.23
C SER A 351 4.26 17.60 -28.03
N TYR A 352 2.98 17.27 -27.82
CA TYR A 352 2.25 17.66 -26.61
C TYR A 352 2.84 17.03 -25.34
N ILE A 353 3.26 15.77 -25.38
CA ILE A 353 3.90 15.09 -24.24
C ILE A 353 5.23 15.77 -23.90
N GLU A 354 6.07 16.01 -24.91
CA GLU A 354 7.38 16.64 -24.72
C GLU A 354 7.24 18.10 -24.22
N GLU A 355 6.33 18.87 -24.79
CA GLU A 355 6.13 20.25 -24.38
C GLU A 355 5.59 20.37 -22.94
N SER A 356 4.85 19.36 -22.46
CA SER A 356 4.41 19.30 -21.06
C SER A 356 5.59 19.30 -20.07
N GLY A 357 6.75 18.79 -20.46
CA GLY A 357 7.98 18.83 -19.66
C GLY A 357 8.55 20.24 -19.47
N SER A 358 8.17 21.22 -20.33
CA SER A 358 8.62 22.61 -20.25
C SER A 358 7.71 23.51 -19.40
N LEU A 359 6.58 22.99 -18.89
CA LEU A 359 5.67 23.75 -18.03
C LEU A 359 6.39 24.24 -16.76
N PRO A 360 6.00 25.38 -16.17
CA PRO A 360 6.56 25.89 -14.93
C PRO A 360 6.07 25.08 -13.72
N PHE A 361 6.29 23.78 -13.76
CA PHE A 361 5.78 22.80 -12.79
C PHE A 361 6.15 23.17 -11.34
N GLY A 362 7.39 23.62 -11.12
CA GLY A 362 7.86 24.01 -9.79
C GLY A 362 7.02 25.13 -9.17
N ALA A 363 6.58 26.11 -9.96
CA ALA A 363 5.71 27.18 -9.48
C ALA A 363 4.30 26.68 -9.13
N ILE A 364 3.75 25.76 -9.93
CA ILE A 364 2.43 25.16 -9.68
C ILE A 364 2.47 24.29 -8.42
N TRP A 365 3.53 23.50 -8.28
CA TRP A 365 3.76 22.69 -7.07
C TRP A 365 3.92 23.55 -5.81
N HIS A 366 4.67 24.66 -5.92
CA HIS A 366 4.79 25.64 -4.83
C HIS A 366 3.43 26.17 -4.41
N HIS A 367 2.65 26.65 -5.37
CA HIS A 367 1.29 27.16 -5.11
C HIS A 367 0.41 26.09 -4.45
N TYR A 368 0.46 24.83 -4.90
CA TYR A 368 -0.26 23.74 -4.24
C TYR A 368 0.16 23.57 -2.77
N CYS A 369 1.46 23.56 -2.48
CA CYS A 369 1.95 23.49 -1.10
C CYS A 369 1.44 24.67 -0.24
N GLU A 370 1.43 25.88 -0.78
CA GLU A 370 0.90 27.07 -0.09
C GLU A 370 -0.59 26.93 0.22
N THR A 371 -1.40 26.46 -0.73
CA THR A 371 -2.84 26.25 -0.51
C THR A 371 -3.13 25.20 0.56
N GLN A 372 -2.18 24.28 0.80
CA GLN A 372 -2.27 23.23 1.81
C GLN A 372 -1.55 23.59 3.12
N ASN A 373 -1.01 24.79 3.24
CA ASN A 373 -0.25 25.28 4.41
C ASN A 373 0.93 24.38 4.80
N VAL A 374 1.65 23.84 3.81
CA VAL A 374 2.85 23.02 4.03
C VAL A 374 4.08 23.64 3.36
N PRO A 375 5.30 23.44 3.89
CA PRO A 375 6.53 23.95 3.27
C PRO A 375 6.72 23.39 1.86
N TYR A 376 7.18 24.20 0.94
CA TYR A 376 7.61 23.74 -0.39
C TYR A 376 9.13 23.49 -0.45
N GLY A 377 9.58 22.90 -1.54
CA GLY A 377 11.01 22.61 -1.75
C GLY A 377 11.57 21.71 -0.64
N LEU A 378 12.71 22.10 -0.08
CA LEU A 378 13.36 21.41 1.04
C LEU A 378 13.10 22.06 2.41
N GLY A 379 12.16 23.01 2.51
CA GLY A 379 11.86 23.72 3.75
C GLY A 379 11.48 22.79 4.91
N TRP A 380 10.85 21.65 4.62
CA TRP A 380 10.49 20.65 5.61
C TRP A 380 11.69 19.87 6.20
N LEU A 381 12.86 19.88 5.55
CA LEU A 381 13.99 19.03 5.93
C LEU A 381 14.63 19.45 7.26
N GLU A 382 14.72 20.75 7.51
CA GLU A 382 15.24 21.24 8.80
C GLU A 382 14.29 20.92 9.94
N ASP A 383 12.98 21.00 9.70
CA ASP A 383 11.96 20.61 10.70
C ASP A 383 12.09 19.12 11.10
N VAL A 384 12.36 18.24 10.11
CA VAL A 384 12.61 16.81 10.39
C VAL A 384 13.90 16.63 11.18
N LYS A 385 14.99 17.31 10.82
CA LYS A 385 16.25 17.22 11.56
C LYS A 385 16.13 17.72 13.00
N ASP A 386 15.31 18.73 13.24
CA ASP A 386 15.07 19.24 14.58
C ASP A 386 14.19 18.31 15.40
N TYR A 387 13.19 17.69 14.77
CA TYR A 387 12.35 16.68 15.41
C TYR A 387 13.13 15.43 15.83
N GLU A 388 14.13 15.03 15.07
CA GLU A 388 14.96 13.84 15.31
C GLU A 388 16.07 14.04 16.40
N LYS A 389 16.30 15.28 16.87
CA LYS A 389 17.25 15.57 17.97
C LYS A 389 16.68 15.19 19.33
#